data_c89a3ca03c37a8b437f41b20e81ec626
#
_entry.id   c89a3ca03c37a8b437f41b20e81ec626
#
_cell.length_a   1.000
_cell.length_b   1.000
_cell.length_c   1.000
_cell.angle_alpha   90.00
_cell.angle_beta   90.00
_cell.angle_gamma   90.00
#
_symmetry.space_group_name_H-M   'P 1'
#
loop_
_entity.id
_entity.type
_entity.pdbx_description
1 polymer ?
#
loop_
_entity_poly.entity_id
_entity_poly.type
_entity_poly.pdbx_seq_one_letter_code
_entity_poly.pdbx_strand_id
1 'polypeptide(L)'
;MKDALFLTAVVVTRNPRPDVVARLQALVSVLADALPDFDVLVIDNASDNGGAEQIASALTEARLANTLLLALAHPLSQESAELIGLENALGDLVVVVDLEQDPLALLPMMVAEAAKGADVVYAQASQRAADGWLMGGLSRAFHWLYERIHGVNLSREAPPLKMLSRRVVNHILSDDLSELALTHLPAVAGFQRATLSYEGQAPRRQVQAPLQRAERALRLLVASGPKPMRILSLTCFFGAGINVLYSIYVVAIFLFKTDVAPGWVTLSLQQSGMFFLISLVLLMLAEYVLIATRGGRTRMRYALKAEVASVDIKRRSRNSVID
;
A
#
# COMPACT_ATOMS: atom_id res chain seq x y z
N MET A 1 -33.62 -6.58 11.65
CA MET A 1 -33.41 -5.26 11.03
C MET A 1 -32.00 -5.30 10.45
N LYS A 2 -31.82 -5.30 9.14
CA LYS A 2 -30.50 -5.05 8.55
C LYS A 2 -30.23 -3.58 8.84
N ASP A 3 -29.28 -3.29 9.73
CA ASP A 3 -28.79 -1.93 9.93
C ASP A 3 -28.38 -1.39 8.58
N ALA A 4 -28.84 -0.17 8.25
CA ALA A 4 -28.50 0.45 6.99
C ALA A 4 -26.97 0.64 6.96
N LEU A 5 -26.27 -0.07 6.07
CA LEU A 5 -24.83 0.03 5.91
C LEU A 5 -24.49 1.45 5.46
N PHE A 6 -23.58 2.09 6.16
CA PHE A 6 -23.04 3.39 5.79
C PHE A 6 -21.71 3.22 5.08
N LEU A 7 -21.59 3.78 3.87
CA LEU A 7 -20.39 3.68 3.03
C LEU A 7 -19.67 5.02 2.93
N THR A 8 -18.36 5.03 3.17
CA THR A 8 -17.48 6.14 2.81
C THR A 8 -16.66 5.79 1.56
N ALA A 9 -16.79 6.58 0.50
CA ALA A 9 -15.91 6.49 -0.65
C ALA A 9 -14.76 7.50 -0.51
N VAL A 10 -13.53 7.01 -0.39
CA VAL A 10 -12.32 7.81 -0.32
C VAL A 10 -11.75 7.98 -1.73
N VAL A 11 -11.59 9.22 -2.15
CA VAL A 11 -11.01 9.61 -3.43
C VAL A 11 -9.75 10.43 -3.17
N VAL A 12 -8.60 9.97 -3.65
CA VAL A 12 -7.36 10.75 -3.59
C VAL A 12 -7.08 11.33 -4.97
N THR A 13 -6.86 12.63 -5.02
CA THR A 13 -6.58 13.33 -6.28
C THR A 13 -5.36 14.24 -6.13
N ARG A 14 -4.60 14.38 -7.21
CA ARG A 14 -3.52 15.36 -7.35
C ARG A 14 -3.45 15.84 -8.78
N ASN A 15 -3.59 17.13 -8.98
CA ASN A 15 -3.65 17.74 -10.30
C ASN A 15 -4.69 17.05 -11.20
N PRO A 16 -5.96 16.98 -10.74
CA PRO A 16 -6.99 16.25 -11.46
C PRO A 16 -7.25 16.88 -12.82
N ARG A 17 -7.84 16.10 -13.70
CA ARG A 17 -8.29 16.57 -15.02
C ARG A 17 -9.43 17.56 -14.87
N PRO A 18 -9.68 18.40 -15.88
CA PRO A 18 -10.77 19.39 -15.85
C PRO A 18 -12.17 18.78 -15.66
N ASP A 19 -12.35 17.49 -15.96
CA ASP A 19 -13.62 16.76 -15.83
C ASP A 19 -13.84 16.14 -14.44
N VAL A 20 -12.99 16.45 -13.45
CA VAL A 20 -13.04 15.86 -12.09
C VAL A 20 -14.40 16.03 -11.42
N VAL A 21 -15.06 17.17 -11.57
CA VAL A 21 -16.38 17.42 -10.99
C VAL A 21 -17.44 16.50 -11.60
N ALA A 22 -17.42 16.32 -12.93
CA ALA A 22 -18.34 15.41 -13.61
C ALA A 22 -18.14 13.94 -13.17
N ARG A 23 -16.88 13.55 -12.95
CA ARG A 23 -16.55 12.20 -12.44
C ARG A 23 -16.99 12.01 -11.00
N LEU A 24 -16.83 13.01 -10.14
CA LEU A 24 -17.37 13.00 -8.78
C LEU A 24 -18.89 12.90 -8.78
N GLN A 25 -19.58 13.63 -9.66
CA GLN A 25 -21.03 13.53 -9.83
C GLN A 25 -21.45 12.12 -10.24
N ALA A 26 -20.72 11.49 -11.18
CA ALA A 26 -20.98 10.11 -11.57
C ALA A 26 -20.78 9.13 -10.39
N LEU A 27 -19.73 9.30 -9.58
CA LEU A 27 -19.52 8.51 -8.37
C LEU A 27 -20.67 8.67 -7.38
N VAL A 28 -21.07 9.91 -7.08
CA VAL A 28 -22.19 10.23 -6.18
C VAL A 28 -23.50 9.58 -6.69
N SER A 29 -23.77 9.67 -7.99
CA SER A 29 -24.96 9.02 -8.58
C SER A 29 -24.95 7.50 -8.41
N VAL A 30 -23.83 6.84 -8.71
CA VAL A 30 -23.70 5.38 -8.54
C VAL A 30 -23.88 4.96 -7.09
N LEU A 31 -23.34 5.74 -6.14
CA LEU A 31 -23.50 5.45 -4.70
C LEU A 31 -24.92 5.69 -4.22
N ALA A 32 -25.58 6.75 -4.68
CA ALA A 32 -26.98 7.06 -4.33
C ALA A 32 -27.95 5.95 -4.82
N ASP A 33 -27.66 5.35 -5.98
CA ASP A 33 -28.42 4.23 -6.50
C ASP A 33 -28.16 2.91 -5.72
N ALA A 34 -26.95 2.77 -5.15
CA ALA A 34 -26.55 1.55 -4.44
C ALA A 34 -26.94 1.53 -2.97
N LEU A 35 -26.90 2.67 -2.28
CA LEU A 35 -27.09 2.79 -0.82
C LEU A 35 -27.80 4.07 -0.44
N PRO A 36 -28.71 4.01 0.58
CA PRO A 36 -29.39 5.19 1.09
C PRO A 36 -28.46 6.12 1.89
N ASP A 37 -27.44 5.54 2.55
CA ASP A 37 -26.51 6.28 3.40
C ASP A 37 -25.07 6.11 2.92
N PHE A 38 -24.49 7.20 2.41
CA PHE A 38 -23.10 7.24 1.96
C PHE A 38 -22.51 8.65 2.10
N ASP A 39 -21.18 8.72 2.12
CA ASP A 39 -20.43 9.95 1.93
C ASP A 39 -19.24 9.75 0.97
N VAL A 40 -18.79 10.84 0.40
CA VAL A 40 -17.59 10.88 -0.46
C VAL A 40 -16.57 11.79 0.18
N LEU A 41 -15.39 11.25 0.50
CA LEU A 41 -14.29 11.98 1.08
C LEU A 41 -13.20 12.18 0.03
N VAL A 42 -13.05 13.40 -0.45
CA VAL A 42 -12.04 13.77 -1.44
C VAL A 42 -10.81 14.32 -0.71
N ILE A 43 -9.68 13.69 -0.91
CA ILE A 43 -8.38 14.15 -0.41
C ILE A 43 -7.64 14.79 -1.59
N ASP A 44 -7.53 16.10 -1.59
CA ASP A 44 -6.68 16.81 -2.55
C ASP A 44 -5.24 16.83 -2.03
N ASN A 45 -4.35 16.14 -2.72
CA ASN A 45 -2.96 15.97 -2.33
C ASN A 45 -2.08 17.14 -2.81
N ALA A 46 -2.43 18.35 -2.35
CA ALA A 46 -1.75 19.60 -2.66
C ALA A 46 -1.67 19.86 -4.18
N SER A 47 -2.82 19.90 -4.86
CA SER A 47 -2.90 20.27 -6.27
C SER A 47 -2.50 21.76 -6.48
N ASP A 48 -1.82 22.03 -7.59
CA ASP A 48 -1.37 23.35 -8.02
C ASP A 48 -2.02 23.83 -9.33
N ASN A 49 -2.91 23.00 -9.92
CA ASN A 49 -3.60 23.25 -11.18
C ASN A 49 -5.02 23.86 -11.02
N GLY A 50 -5.40 24.27 -9.80
CA GLY A 50 -6.75 24.78 -9.52
C GLY A 50 -7.83 23.71 -9.34
N GLY A 51 -7.45 22.43 -9.30
CA GLY A 51 -8.40 21.31 -9.14
C GLY A 51 -9.14 21.32 -7.81
N ALA A 52 -8.45 21.66 -6.71
CA ALA A 52 -9.06 21.78 -5.40
C ALA A 52 -10.11 22.88 -5.35
N GLU A 53 -9.82 24.03 -5.96
CA GLU A 53 -10.71 25.18 -6.06
C GLU A 53 -11.96 24.85 -6.91
N GLN A 54 -11.81 24.08 -8.00
CA GLN A 54 -12.95 23.62 -8.81
C GLN A 54 -13.89 22.71 -8.00
N ILE A 55 -13.33 21.76 -7.23
CA ILE A 55 -14.12 20.87 -6.37
C ILE A 55 -14.80 21.69 -5.26
N ALA A 56 -14.08 22.61 -4.61
CA ALA A 56 -14.63 23.46 -3.56
C ALA A 56 -15.80 24.33 -4.08
N SER A 57 -15.67 24.91 -5.27
CA SER A 57 -16.75 25.67 -5.91
C SER A 57 -17.97 24.79 -6.18
N ALA A 58 -17.76 23.56 -6.70
CA ALA A 58 -18.84 22.63 -6.96
C ALA A 58 -19.59 22.20 -5.68
N LEU A 59 -18.87 22.09 -4.55
CA LEU A 59 -19.47 21.81 -3.23
C LEU A 59 -20.33 22.99 -2.74
N THR A 60 -19.81 24.21 -2.87
CA THR A 60 -20.51 25.44 -2.46
C THR A 60 -21.76 25.68 -3.31
N GLU A 61 -21.72 25.35 -4.59
CA GLU A 61 -22.84 25.44 -5.52
C GLU A 61 -23.85 24.29 -5.40
N ALA A 62 -23.70 23.41 -4.39
CA ALA A 62 -24.53 22.23 -4.15
C ALA A 62 -24.61 21.24 -5.35
N ARG A 63 -23.57 21.23 -6.20
CA ARG A 63 -23.48 20.29 -7.34
C ARG A 63 -23.00 18.89 -6.94
N LEU A 64 -22.43 18.75 -5.73
CA LEU A 64 -21.95 17.48 -5.15
C LEU A 64 -22.62 17.27 -3.81
N ALA A 65 -23.46 16.24 -3.69
CA ALA A 65 -24.11 15.88 -2.45
C ALA A 65 -23.20 14.96 -1.60
N ASN A 66 -23.40 14.98 -0.28
CA ASN A 66 -22.70 14.10 0.68
C ASN A 66 -21.19 14.04 0.48
N THR A 67 -20.54 15.15 0.08
CA THR A 67 -19.13 15.17 -0.25
C THR A 67 -18.36 16.12 0.67
N LEU A 68 -17.20 15.68 1.15
CA LEU A 68 -16.25 16.46 1.94
C LEU A 68 -14.91 16.53 1.21
N LEU A 69 -14.37 17.73 1.04
CA LEU A 69 -13.03 17.97 0.51
C LEU A 69 -12.06 18.30 1.65
N LEU A 70 -10.97 17.56 1.73
CA LEU A 70 -9.81 17.86 2.56
C LEU A 70 -8.63 18.18 1.65
N ALA A 71 -8.26 19.45 1.54
CA ALA A 71 -7.11 19.89 0.77
C ALA A 71 -5.85 19.91 1.65
N LEU A 72 -4.83 19.14 1.28
CA LEU A 72 -3.56 19.08 1.99
C LEU A 72 -2.69 20.29 1.70
N ALA A 73 -1.93 20.76 2.68
CA ALA A 73 -1.02 21.89 2.53
C ALA A 73 0.26 21.52 1.76
N HIS A 74 0.68 20.24 1.83
CA HIS A 74 1.89 19.72 1.20
C HIS A 74 1.63 18.37 0.55
N PRO A 75 2.30 18.06 -0.57
CA PRO A 75 2.13 16.78 -1.24
C PRO A 75 2.73 15.64 -0.39
N LEU A 76 1.95 14.57 -0.26
CA LEU A 76 2.34 13.34 0.42
C LEU A 76 2.43 12.18 -0.58
N SER A 77 2.88 11.00 -0.10
CA SER A 77 2.75 9.78 -0.90
C SER A 77 1.28 9.44 -1.14
N GLN A 78 0.99 8.69 -2.21
CA GLN A 78 -0.38 8.24 -2.49
C GLN A 78 -0.94 7.43 -1.31
N GLU A 79 -0.12 6.56 -0.74
CA GLU A 79 -0.48 5.72 0.40
C GLU A 79 -0.78 6.55 1.66
N SER A 80 0.01 7.59 1.93
CA SER A 80 -0.25 8.51 3.05
C SER A 80 -1.57 9.27 2.85
N ALA A 81 -1.85 9.73 1.64
CA ALA A 81 -3.11 10.41 1.34
C ALA A 81 -4.32 9.47 1.46
N GLU A 82 -4.19 8.20 1.00
CA GLU A 82 -5.21 7.18 1.19
C GLU A 82 -5.48 6.91 2.69
N LEU A 83 -4.42 6.84 3.51
CA LEU A 83 -4.56 6.66 4.97
C LEU A 83 -5.24 7.84 5.66
N ILE A 84 -4.95 9.08 5.25
CA ILE A 84 -5.68 10.26 5.73
C ILE A 84 -7.17 10.11 5.41
N GLY A 85 -7.49 9.61 4.21
CA GLY A 85 -8.86 9.29 3.84
C GLY A 85 -9.48 8.22 4.74
N LEU A 86 -8.78 7.12 5.03
CA LEU A 86 -9.25 6.07 5.92
C LEU A 86 -9.43 6.56 7.36
N GLU A 87 -8.52 7.41 7.87
CA GLU A 87 -8.60 7.99 9.23
C GLU A 87 -9.83 8.89 9.39
N ASN A 88 -10.21 9.62 8.34
CA ASN A 88 -11.35 10.53 8.36
C ASN A 88 -12.66 9.89 7.86
N ALA A 89 -12.62 8.69 7.29
CA ALA A 89 -13.79 7.95 6.86
C ALA A 89 -14.63 7.50 8.07
N LEU A 90 -15.95 7.64 8.01
CA LEU A 90 -16.88 7.29 9.08
C LEU A 90 -17.74 6.05 8.76
N GLY A 91 -17.78 5.59 7.50
CA GLY A 91 -18.62 4.49 7.05
C GLY A 91 -18.30 3.14 7.70
N ASP A 92 -19.29 2.26 7.79
CA ASP A 92 -19.12 0.85 8.17
C ASP A 92 -18.30 0.11 7.12
N LEU A 93 -18.44 0.56 5.88
CA LEU A 93 -17.66 0.16 4.72
C LEU A 93 -16.86 1.37 4.20
N VAL A 94 -15.63 1.15 3.80
CA VAL A 94 -14.79 2.17 3.18
C VAL A 94 -14.24 1.63 1.87
N VAL A 95 -14.46 2.36 0.78
CA VAL A 95 -13.87 2.04 -0.52
C VAL A 95 -12.90 3.14 -0.94
N VAL A 96 -11.71 2.74 -1.42
CA VAL A 96 -10.74 3.67 -2.01
C VAL A 96 -10.88 3.60 -3.51
N VAL A 97 -11.20 4.73 -4.14
CA VAL A 97 -11.55 4.83 -5.57
C VAL A 97 -10.60 5.78 -6.29
N ASP A 98 -10.04 5.32 -7.40
CA ASP A 98 -9.35 6.15 -8.38
C ASP A 98 -10.37 6.56 -9.46
N LEU A 99 -10.76 7.84 -9.48
CA LEU A 99 -11.74 8.36 -10.42
C LEU A 99 -11.30 8.22 -11.90
N GLU A 100 -10.01 8.15 -12.17
CA GLU A 100 -9.50 8.10 -13.54
C GLU A 100 -9.45 6.69 -14.11
N GLN A 101 -9.35 5.68 -13.25
CA GLN A 101 -9.01 4.33 -13.67
C GLN A 101 -10.00 3.27 -13.22
N ASP A 102 -10.71 3.48 -12.10
CA ASP A 102 -11.57 2.46 -11.54
C ASP A 102 -12.96 2.43 -12.19
N PRO A 103 -13.49 1.24 -12.48
CA PRO A 103 -14.82 1.08 -13.04
C PRO A 103 -15.89 1.27 -11.94
N LEU A 104 -16.48 2.47 -11.86
CA LEU A 104 -17.49 2.83 -10.85
C LEU A 104 -18.71 1.89 -10.84
N ALA A 105 -19.05 1.29 -12.00
CA ALA A 105 -20.15 0.34 -12.12
C ALA A 105 -20.01 -0.93 -11.26
N LEU A 106 -18.81 -1.21 -10.74
CA LEU A 106 -18.59 -2.35 -9.85
C LEU A 106 -18.96 -2.07 -8.39
N LEU A 107 -19.06 -0.80 -7.98
CA LEU A 107 -19.32 -0.43 -6.59
C LEU A 107 -20.60 -1.07 -6.01
N PRO A 108 -21.74 -1.10 -6.71
CA PRO A 108 -22.93 -1.77 -6.20
C PRO A 108 -22.73 -3.26 -5.96
N MET A 109 -21.98 -3.94 -6.83
CA MET A 109 -21.67 -5.36 -6.68
C MET A 109 -20.72 -5.60 -5.48
N MET A 110 -19.76 -4.71 -5.27
CA MET A 110 -18.86 -4.77 -4.10
C MET A 110 -19.63 -4.59 -2.79
N VAL A 111 -20.57 -3.64 -2.76
CA VAL A 111 -21.47 -3.45 -1.61
C VAL A 111 -22.29 -4.71 -1.33
N ALA A 112 -22.83 -5.34 -2.38
CA ALA A 112 -23.61 -6.58 -2.22
C ALA A 112 -22.77 -7.73 -1.64
N GLU A 113 -21.50 -7.87 -2.03
CA GLU A 113 -20.60 -8.86 -1.46
C GLU A 113 -20.22 -8.54 -0.01
N ALA A 114 -19.93 -7.27 0.29
CA ALA A 114 -19.67 -6.84 1.66
C ALA A 114 -20.88 -7.09 2.59
N ALA A 115 -22.12 -6.88 2.08
CA ALA A 115 -23.36 -7.15 2.82
C ALA A 115 -23.57 -8.65 3.12
N LYS A 116 -22.88 -9.57 2.40
CA LYS A 116 -22.88 -11.01 2.70
C LYS A 116 -21.90 -11.38 3.83
N GLY A 117 -21.13 -10.41 4.34
CA GLY A 117 -20.20 -10.59 5.46
C GLY A 117 -18.73 -10.62 5.07
N ALA A 118 -18.37 -10.27 3.83
CA ALA A 118 -16.98 -10.13 3.44
C ALA A 118 -16.37 -8.89 4.11
N ASP A 119 -15.24 -9.07 4.81
CA ASP A 119 -14.49 -7.97 5.42
C ASP A 119 -13.70 -7.16 4.38
N VAL A 120 -13.27 -7.82 3.31
CA VAL A 120 -12.52 -7.22 2.21
C VAL A 120 -13.09 -7.69 0.88
N VAL A 121 -13.49 -6.75 0.03
CA VAL A 121 -13.95 -7.05 -1.34
C VAL A 121 -12.97 -6.43 -2.33
N TYR A 122 -12.39 -7.26 -3.18
CA TYR A 122 -11.47 -6.85 -4.24
C TYR A 122 -12.16 -6.84 -5.59
N ALA A 123 -11.83 -5.85 -6.44
CA ALA A 123 -12.16 -5.87 -7.86
C ALA A 123 -10.89 -6.17 -8.67
N GLN A 124 -10.88 -7.30 -9.38
CA GLN A 124 -9.75 -7.78 -10.16
C GLN A 124 -10.04 -7.74 -11.66
N ALA A 125 -9.23 -7.01 -12.42
CA ALA A 125 -9.29 -7.02 -13.87
C ALA A 125 -8.81 -8.36 -14.44
N SER A 126 -9.52 -8.87 -15.46
CA SER A 126 -9.17 -10.12 -16.15
C SER A 126 -7.87 -10.02 -16.95
N GLN A 127 -7.57 -8.83 -17.48
CA GLN A 127 -6.35 -8.58 -18.24
C GLN A 127 -5.35 -7.79 -17.41
N ARG A 128 -4.14 -8.35 -17.24
CA ARG A 128 -3.02 -7.63 -16.61
C ARG A 128 -2.42 -6.64 -17.60
N ALA A 129 -2.05 -5.45 -17.11
CA ALA A 129 -1.22 -4.54 -17.89
C ALA A 129 0.10 -5.26 -18.25
N ALA A 130 0.47 -5.25 -19.53
CA ALA A 130 1.70 -5.87 -20.01
C ALA A 130 2.91 -5.04 -19.52
N ASP A 131 3.65 -5.59 -18.58
CA ASP A 131 4.97 -5.07 -18.21
C ASP A 131 5.99 -5.47 -19.29
N GLY A 132 6.95 -4.59 -19.61
CA GLY A 132 8.04 -4.93 -20.51
C GLY A 132 8.83 -6.16 -20.00
N TRP A 133 9.42 -6.95 -20.94
CA TRP A 133 10.00 -8.27 -20.64
C TRP A 133 11.01 -8.31 -19.48
N LEU A 134 11.88 -7.29 -19.36
CA LEU A 134 12.86 -7.15 -18.27
C LEU A 134 12.19 -6.85 -16.92
N MET A 135 11.25 -5.90 -16.91
CA MET A 135 10.50 -5.55 -15.69
C MET A 135 9.55 -6.67 -15.27
N GLY A 136 8.98 -7.39 -16.23
CA GLY A 136 8.18 -8.58 -15.96
C GLY A 136 8.98 -9.73 -15.34
N GLY A 137 10.27 -9.87 -15.66
CA GLY A 137 11.18 -10.83 -15.04
C GLY A 137 11.48 -10.47 -13.58
N LEU A 138 11.85 -9.22 -13.31
CA LEU A 138 12.15 -8.73 -11.97
C LEU A 138 10.90 -8.73 -11.07
N SER A 139 9.77 -8.32 -11.62
CA SER A 139 8.48 -8.37 -10.92
C SER A 139 8.09 -9.81 -10.56
N ARG A 140 8.28 -10.78 -11.46
CA ARG A 140 8.02 -12.21 -11.19
C ARG A 140 8.95 -12.75 -10.10
N ALA A 141 10.23 -12.41 -10.14
CA ALA A 141 11.20 -12.82 -9.12
C ALA A 141 10.83 -12.25 -7.74
N PHE A 142 10.45 -10.96 -7.69
CA PHE A 142 9.97 -10.32 -6.47
C PHE A 142 8.70 -10.99 -5.92
N HIS A 143 7.70 -11.22 -6.76
CA HIS A 143 6.45 -11.85 -6.34
C HIS A 143 6.67 -13.29 -5.88
N TRP A 144 7.53 -14.04 -6.57
CA TRP A 144 7.94 -15.38 -6.13
C TRP A 144 8.64 -15.35 -4.78
N LEU A 145 9.59 -14.42 -4.58
CA LEU A 145 10.30 -14.27 -3.30
C LEU A 145 9.35 -13.86 -2.18
N TYR A 146 8.46 -12.90 -2.44
CA TYR A 146 7.46 -12.43 -1.48
C TYR A 146 6.50 -13.55 -1.09
N GLU A 147 5.99 -14.30 -2.06
CA GLU A 147 5.11 -15.45 -1.85
C GLU A 147 5.85 -16.56 -1.07
N ARG A 148 7.13 -16.80 -1.37
CA ARG A 148 7.93 -17.79 -0.65
C ARG A 148 8.16 -17.43 0.82
N ILE A 149 8.33 -16.14 1.12
CA ILE A 149 8.57 -15.63 2.47
C ILE A 149 7.28 -15.50 3.27
N HIS A 150 6.23 -14.96 2.66
CA HIS A 150 4.99 -14.58 3.35
C HIS A 150 3.82 -15.55 3.09
N GLY A 151 3.91 -16.39 2.07
CA GLY A 151 2.86 -17.35 1.71
C GLY A 151 1.67 -16.72 0.99
N VAL A 152 1.79 -15.46 0.54
CA VAL A 152 0.70 -14.68 -0.08
C VAL A 152 1.18 -14.06 -1.39
N ASN A 153 0.39 -14.21 -2.44
CA ASN A 153 0.67 -13.59 -3.74
C ASN A 153 0.08 -12.18 -3.82
N LEU A 154 0.86 -11.18 -3.42
CA LEU A 154 0.43 -9.79 -3.30
C LEU A 154 -0.19 -9.22 -4.58
N SER A 155 0.31 -9.63 -5.75
CA SER A 155 -0.19 -9.17 -7.06
C SER A 155 -1.56 -9.74 -7.42
N ARG A 156 -1.92 -10.92 -6.91
CA ARG A 156 -3.21 -11.57 -7.12
C ARG A 156 -4.22 -11.25 -6.02
N GLU A 157 -3.73 -11.07 -4.80
CA GLU A 157 -4.55 -11.02 -3.60
C GLU A 157 -4.81 -9.60 -3.07
N ALA A 158 -4.18 -8.55 -3.64
CA ALA A 158 -4.37 -7.15 -3.28
C ALA A 158 -4.53 -6.23 -4.50
N PRO A 159 -5.64 -6.34 -5.25
CA PRO A 159 -5.95 -5.39 -6.33
C PRO A 159 -6.08 -3.94 -5.79
N PRO A 160 -5.88 -2.93 -6.66
CA PRO A 160 -5.97 -1.52 -6.26
C PRO A 160 -7.36 -1.11 -5.79
N LEU A 161 -8.42 -1.50 -6.51
CA LEU A 161 -9.80 -1.23 -6.11
C LEU A 161 -10.23 -2.24 -5.03
N LYS A 162 -10.42 -1.73 -3.82
CA LYS A 162 -10.77 -2.53 -2.63
C LYS A 162 -11.79 -1.81 -1.78
N MET A 163 -12.73 -2.56 -1.26
CA MET A 163 -13.68 -2.14 -0.24
C MET A 163 -13.36 -2.87 1.07
N LEU A 164 -13.31 -2.14 2.16
CA LEU A 164 -12.84 -2.59 3.47
C LEU A 164 -13.96 -2.40 4.50
N SER A 165 -14.17 -3.38 5.38
CA SER A 165 -15.02 -3.20 6.57
C SER A 165 -14.33 -2.28 7.58
N ARG A 166 -15.12 -1.65 8.46
CA ARG A 166 -14.59 -0.80 9.55
C ARG A 166 -13.57 -1.55 10.40
N ARG A 167 -13.77 -2.84 10.63
CA ARG A 167 -12.83 -3.69 11.37
C ARG A 167 -11.45 -3.74 10.71
N VAL A 168 -11.40 -3.89 9.39
CA VAL A 168 -10.14 -3.90 8.62
C VAL A 168 -9.49 -2.53 8.65
N VAL A 169 -10.27 -1.46 8.45
CA VAL A 169 -9.77 -0.07 8.52
C VAL A 169 -9.14 0.21 9.88
N ASN A 170 -9.82 -0.11 10.97
CA ASN A 170 -9.29 0.09 12.32
C ASN A 170 -8.01 -0.72 12.55
N HIS A 171 -7.93 -1.94 12.01
CA HIS A 171 -6.72 -2.77 12.11
C HIS A 171 -5.55 -2.16 11.32
N ILE A 172 -5.79 -1.64 10.12
CA ILE A 172 -4.77 -0.92 9.34
C ILE A 172 -4.28 0.32 10.09
N LEU A 173 -5.20 1.12 10.65
CA LEU A 173 -4.86 2.35 11.35
C LEU A 173 -4.16 2.12 12.70
N SER A 174 -4.34 0.94 13.30
CA SER A 174 -3.65 0.54 14.55
C SER A 174 -2.23 0.01 14.33
N ASP A 175 -1.83 -0.25 13.07
CA ASP A 175 -0.50 -0.73 12.74
C ASP A 175 0.50 0.44 12.67
N ASP A 176 1.67 0.29 13.31
CA ASP A 176 2.72 1.31 13.31
C ASP A 176 3.26 1.62 11.91
N LEU A 177 3.10 0.69 10.97
CA LEU A 177 3.51 0.81 9.57
C LEU A 177 2.28 0.90 8.64
N SER A 178 1.32 1.70 9.00
CA SER A 178 0.01 1.80 8.34
C SER A 178 0.07 2.01 6.81
N GLU A 179 1.08 2.73 6.28
CA GLU A 179 1.26 2.88 4.82
C GLU A 179 1.50 1.54 4.11
N LEU A 180 2.29 0.66 4.72
CA LEU A 180 2.55 -0.68 4.21
C LEU A 180 1.39 -1.62 4.53
N ALA A 181 0.80 -1.44 5.73
CA ALA A 181 -0.35 -2.16 6.20
C ALA A 181 -1.54 -2.04 5.23
N LEU A 182 -1.79 -0.86 4.68
CA LEU A 182 -2.83 -0.62 3.69
C LEU A 182 -2.74 -1.56 2.47
N THR A 183 -1.53 -1.93 2.08
CA THR A 183 -1.32 -2.77 0.90
C THR A 183 -1.37 -4.27 1.23
N HIS A 184 -0.79 -4.71 2.38
CA HIS A 184 -0.61 -6.13 2.63
C HIS A 184 -1.54 -6.71 3.70
N LEU A 185 -1.92 -5.96 4.74
CA LEU A 185 -2.77 -6.49 5.81
C LEU A 185 -4.12 -7.02 5.33
N PRO A 186 -4.86 -6.34 4.44
CA PRO A 186 -6.12 -6.88 3.94
C PRO A 186 -5.98 -8.23 3.27
N ALA A 187 -4.78 -8.52 2.70
CA ALA A 187 -4.49 -9.79 2.03
C ALA A 187 -3.96 -10.88 2.97
N VAL A 188 -3.40 -10.54 4.14
CA VAL A 188 -2.65 -11.48 5.01
C VAL A 188 -3.35 -11.76 6.34
N ALA A 189 -4.08 -10.80 6.88
CA ALA A 189 -4.56 -10.83 8.26
C ALA A 189 -5.74 -11.80 8.56
N GLY A 190 -6.08 -12.71 7.63
CA GLY A 190 -7.10 -13.74 7.86
C GLY A 190 -8.55 -13.23 7.83
N PHE A 191 -8.81 -12.04 7.33
CA PHE A 191 -10.15 -11.50 7.10
C PHE A 191 -10.91 -12.26 6.01
N GLN A 192 -12.25 -12.29 6.11
CA GLN A 192 -13.09 -12.87 5.06
C GLN A 192 -13.00 -12.02 3.79
N ARG A 193 -12.60 -12.65 2.67
CA ARG A 193 -12.34 -11.97 1.39
C ARG A 193 -13.29 -12.44 0.32
N ALA A 194 -13.76 -11.50 -0.50
CA ALA A 194 -14.44 -11.76 -1.75
C ALA A 194 -13.67 -11.10 -2.90
N THR A 195 -13.65 -11.72 -4.07
CA THR A 195 -13.01 -11.17 -5.27
C THR A 195 -14.00 -11.14 -6.40
N LEU A 196 -14.24 -9.96 -6.95
CA LEU A 196 -15.05 -9.75 -8.14
C LEU A 196 -14.11 -9.61 -9.34
N SER A 197 -14.26 -10.47 -10.32
CA SER A 197 -13.53 -10.36 -11.58
C SER A 197 -14.34 -9.57 -12.60
N TYR A 198 -13.71 -8.61 -13.28
CA TYR A 198 -14.34 -7.83 -14.34
C TYR A 198 -13.52 -7.87 -15.63
N GLU A 199 -14.19 -7.76 -16.77
CA GLU A 199 -13.54 -7.66 -18.06
C GLU A 199 -12.99 -6.24 -18.25
N GLY A 200 -11.66 -6.13 -18.40
CA GLY A 200 -10.98 -4.86 -18.58
C GLY A 200 -9.47 -5.00 -18.38
N GLN A 201 -8.76 -3.95 -18.72
CA GLN A 201 -7.34 -3.83 -18.39
C GLN A 201 -7.18 -3.38 -16.93
N ALA A 202 -6.24 -4.00 -16.24
CA ALA A 202 -5.88 -3.52 -14.91
C ALA A 202 -5.49 -2.03 -14.96
N PRO A 203 -5.94 -1.21 -14.00
CA PRO A 203 -5.59 0.20 -13.94
C PRO A 203 -4.09 0.39 -14.07
N ARG A 204 -3.66 1.25 -14.98
CA ARG A 204 -2.25 1.65 -15.08
C ARG A 204 -1.96 2.60 -13.92
N ARG A 205 -1.55 2.08 -12.78
CA ARG A 205 -0.92 2.94 -11.77
C ARG A 205 0.18 3.76 -12.44
N GLN A 206 0.29 5.03 -12.08
CA GLN A 206 1.35 5.93 -12.58
C GLN A 206 2.67 5.17 -12.65
N VAL A 207 3.32 5.22 -13.82
CA VAL A 207 4.59 4.52 -14.07
C VAL A 207 5.64 5.13 -13.16
N GLN A 208 5.78 4.58 -11.97
CA GLN A 208 6.86 4.95 -11.05
C GLN A 208 8.20 4.61 -11.69
N ALA A 209 9.21 5.47 -11.50
CA ALA A 209 10.56 5.20 -11.98
C ALA A 209 11.04 3.83 -11.48
N PRO A 210 11.84 3.09 -12.27
CA PRO A 210 12.31 1.75 -11.90
C PRO A 210 12.97 1.71 -10.52
N LEU A 211 13.70 2.75 -10.15
CA LEU A 211 14.36 2.89 -8.85
C LEU A 211 13.34 3.00 -7.70
N GLN A 212 12.28 3.78 -7.89
CA GLN A 212 11.20 3.91 -6.87
C GLN A 212 10.43 2.59 -6.68
N ARG A 213 10.25 1.82 -7.77
CA ARG A 213 9.64 0.48 -7.69
C ARG A 213 10.53 -0.47 -6.91
N ALA A 214 11.86 -0.46 -7.15
CA ALA A 214 12.81 -1.29 -6.43
C ALA A 214 12.87 -0.93 -4.94
N GLU A 215 12.91 0.35 -4.62
CA GLU A 215 12.87 0.85 -3.23
C GLU A 215 11.58 0.44 -2.51
N ARG A 216 10.43 0.59 -3.17
CA ARG A 216 9.15 0.15 -2.62
C ARG A 216 9.09 -1.37 -2.41
N ALA A 217 9.58 -2.14 -3.39
CA ALA A 217 9.65 -3.59 -3.29
C ALA A 217 10.54 -4.04 -2.11
N LEU A 218 11.68 -3.38 -1.92
CA LEU A 218 12.58 -3.65 -0.80
C LEU A 218 11.91 -3.31 0.54
N ARG A 219 11.24 -2.15 0.63
CA ARG A 219 10.49 -1.75 1.83
C ARG A 219 9.39 -2.76 2.17
N LEU A 220 8.60 -3.17 1.18
CA LEU A 220 7.55 -4.19 1.37
C LEU A 220 8.15 -5.51 1.86
N LEU A 221 9.27 -5.96 1.28
CA LEU A 221 9.92 -7.19 1.67
C LEU A 221 10.41 -7.15 3.13
N VAL A 222 11.01 -6.03 3.54
CA VAL A 222 11.57 -5.87 4.89
C VAL A 222 10.48 -5.64 5.93
N ALA A 223 9.47 -4.82 5.62
CA ALA A 223 8.44 -4.41 6.56
C ALA A 223 7.34 -5.46 6.78
N SER A 224 7.17 -6.42 5.87
CA SER A 224 6.08 -7.41 5.95
C SER A 224 6.22 -8.45 7.08
N GLY A 225 7.14 -8.28 8.02
CA GLY A 225 7.24 -9.11 9.22
C GLY A 225 8.67 -9.57 9.56
N PRO A 226 8.84 -10.39 10.61
CA PRO A 226 10.16 -10.80 11.11
C PRO A 226 10.88 -11.84 10.21
N LYS A 227 10.19 -12.46 9.25
CA LYS A 227 10.75 -13.52 8.40
C LYS A 227 11.94 -13.08 7.57
N PRO A 228 11.94 -11.91 6.87
CA PRO A 228 13.12 -11.46 6.13
C PRO A 228 14.34 -11.29 7.00
N MET A 229 14.14 -10.75 8.21
CA MET A 229 15.22 -10.56 9.19
C MET A 229 15.83 -11.91 9.65
N ARG A 230 14.98 -12.92 9.85
CA ARG A 230 15.45 -14.29 10.19
C ARG A 230 16.24 -14.93 9.05
N ILE A 231 15.78 -14.77 7.80
CA ILE A 231 16.50 -15.28 6.62
C ILE A 231 17.86 -14.60 6.53
N LEU A 232 17.92 -13.29 6.72
CA LEU A 232 19.16 -12.54 6.72
C LEU A 232 20.12 -13.00 7.83
N SER A 233 19.60 -13.12 9.06
CA SER A 233 20.39 -13.64 10.19
C SER A 233 20.94 -15.05 9.92
N LEU A 234 20.12 -15.91 9.29
CA LEU A 234 20.54 -17.26 8.89
C LEU A 234 21.65 -17.18 7.82
N THR A 235 21.49 -16.33 6.82
CA THR A 235 22.51 -16.12 5.77
C THR A 235 23.83 -15.63 6.36
N CYS A 236 23.78 -14.72 7.32
CA CYS A 236 24.97 -14.25 8.03
C CYS A 236 25.60 -15.34 8.88
N PHE A 237 24.79 -16.14 9.57
CA PHE A 237 25.26 -17.28 10.35
C PHE A 237 25.98 -18.32 9.47
N PHE A 238 25.39 -18.69 8.34
CA PHE A 238 26.05 -19.57 7.37
C PHE A 238 27.31 -18.98 6.79
N GLY A 239 27.30 -17.70 6.43
CA GLY A 239 28.47 -16.98 5.95
C GLY A 239 29.62 -16.98 6.98
N ALA A 240 29.29 -16.74 8.25
CA ALA A 240 30.25 -16.83 9.35
C ALA A 240 30.80 -18.26 9.51
N GLY A 241 29.91 -19.26 9.46
CA GLY A 241 30.33 -20.67 9.55
C GLY A 241 31.26 -21.10 8.42
N ILE A 242 30.95 -20.72 7.19
CA ILE A 242 31.81 -20.97 6.02
C ILE A 242 33.18 -20.30 6.20
N ASN A 243 33.19 -19.08 6.76
CA ASN A 243 34.44 -18.37 7.02
C ASN A 243 35.30 -19.08 8.06
N VAL A 244 34.72 -19.59 9.15
CA VAL A 244 35.44 -20.36 10.16
C VAL A 244 36.01 -21.63 9.52
N LEU A 245 35.24 -22.38 8.74
CA LEU A 245 35.71 -23.57 8.04
C LEU A 245 36.86 -23.26 7.08
N TYR A 246 36.75 -22.15 6.36
CA TYR A 246 37.83 -21.72 5.48
C TYR A 246 39.06 -21.28 6.24
N SER A 247 38.95 -20.62 7.37
CA SER A 247 40.08 -20.26 8.23
C SER A 247 40.80 -21.51 8.73
N ILE A 248 40.05 -22.54 9.12
CA ILE A 248 40.60 -23.87 9.51
C ILE A 248 41.35 -24.49 8.32
N TYR A 249 40.76 -24.45 7.13
CA TYR A 249 41.39 -24.96 5.91
C TYR A 249 42.72 -24.25 5.59
N VAL A 250 42.74 -22.90 5.68
CA VAL A 250 43.96 -22.09 5.45
C VAL A 250 45.05 -22.43 6.45
N VAL A 251 44.71 -22.58 7.74
CA VAL A 251 45.63 -22.99 8.81
C VAL A 251 46.18 -24.39 8.54
N ALA A 252 45.32 -25.32 8.15
CA ALA A 252 45.74 -26.67 7.79
C ALA A 252 46.74 -26.69 6.62
N ILE A 253 46.47 -25.90 5.55
CA ILE A 253 47.43 -25.76 4.43
C ILE A 253 48.77 -25.20 4.92
N PHE A 254 48.74 -24.15 5.74
CA PHE A 254 49.95 -23.54 6.28
C PHE A 254 50.78 -24.52 7.09
N LEU A 255 50.16 -25.41 7.86
CA LEU A 255 50.86 -26.41 8.68
C LEU A 255 51.43 -27.61 7.88
N PHE A 256 50.75 -28.00 6.79
CA PHE A 256 51.10 -29.22 6.05
C PHE A 256 51.74 -28.98 4.68
N LYS A 257 51.81 -27.75 4.17
CA LYS A 257 52.42 -27.42 2.90
C LYS A 257 53.62 -26.47 3.05
N THR A 258 54.78 -26.88 2.58
CA THR A 258 56.01 -26.09 2.66
C THR A 258 56.18 -25.05 1.54
N ASP A 259 55.35 -25.11 0.51
CA ASP A 259 55.42 -24.22 -0.63
C ASP A 259 54.07 -23.61 -0.90
N VAL A 260 53.76 -22.53 -0.18
CA VAL A 260 52.51 -21.81 -0.28
C VAL A 260 52.73 -20.51 -1.04
N ALA A 261 52.78 -20.58 -2.34
CA ALA A 261 52.52 -19.45 -3.19
C ALA A 261 51.22 -19.77 -3.93
N PRO A 262 50.39 -19.02 -4.11
CA PRO A 262 49.76 -17.73 -4.03
C PRO A 262 48.32 -17.77 -3.48
N GLY A 263 48.16 -17.70 -2.19
CA GLY A 263 46.85 -17.57 -1.52
C GLY A 263 46.18 -16.21 -1.73
N TRP A 264 46.79 -15.30 -2.50
CA TRP A 264 46.28 -13.96 -2.72
C TRP A 264 44.90 -13.91 -3.36
N VAL A 265 44.65 -14.73 -4.38
CA VAL A 265 43.37 -14.72 -5.10
C VAL A 265 42.23 -15.25 -4.22
N THR A 266 42.45 -16.34 -3.53
CA THR A 266 41.47 -16.93 -2.63
C THR A 266 41.19 -16.04 -1.42
N LEU A 267 42.22 -15.42 -0.83
CA LEU A 267 42.07 -14.51 0.29
C LEU A 267 41.30 -13.24 -0.11
N SER A 268 41.63 -12.68 -1.26
CA SER A 268 40.95 -11.50 -1.80
C SER A 268 39.47 -11.80 -2.13
N LEU A 269 39.19 -12.95 -2.72
CA LEU A 269 37.81 -13.33 -3.09
C LEU A 269 36.94 -13.55 -1.84
N GLN A 270 37.50 -14.20 -0.82
CA GLN A 270 36.80 -14.42 0.43
C GLN A 270 36.56 -13.11 1.19
N GLN A 271 37.58 -12.25 1.26
CA GLN A 271 37.44 -10.96 1.93
C GLN A 271 36.42 -10.08 1.22
N SER A 272 36.40 -10.07 -0.11
CA SER A 272 35.39 -9.40 -0.92
C SER A 272 33.98 -9.96 -0.66
N GLY A 273 33.81 -11.28 -0.59
CA GLY A 273 32.55 -11.92 -0.26
C GLY A 273 32.06 -11.58 1.16
N MET A 274 32.95 -11.53 2.13
CA MET A 274 32.65 -11.11 3.50
C MET A 274 32.19 -9.66 3.56
N PHE A 275 32.87 -8.75 2.91
CA PHE A 275 32.46 -7.35 2.86
C PHE A 275 31.11 -7.17 2.15
N PHE A 276 30.82 -7.98 1.12
CA PHE A 276 29.53 -7.97 0.47
C PHE A 276 28.40 -8.40 1.44
N LEU A 277 28.59 -9.49 2.19
CA LEU A 277 27.62 -9.95 3.18
C LEU A 277 27.42 -8.93 4.29
N ILE A 278 28.48 -8.35 4.83
CA ILE A 278 28.40 -7.30 5.85
C ILE A 278 27.66 -6.07 5.30
N SER A 279 27.95 -5.66 4.08
CA SER A 279 27.26 -4.54 3.44
C SER A 279 25.77 -4.81 3.26
N LEU A 280 25.40 -6.05 2.90
CA LEU A 280 23.99 -6.45 2.76
C LEU A 280 23.27 -6.39 4.11
N VAL A 281 23.91 -6.88 5.18
CA VAL A 281 23.36 -6.81 6.55
C VAL A 281 23.17 -5.38 6.99
N LEU A 282 24.17 -4.53 6.78
CA LEU A 282 24.09 -3.11 7.13
C LEU A 282 23.01 -2.37 6.34
N LEU A 283 22.84 -2.68 5.06
CA LEU A 283 21.77 -2.13 4.24
C LEU A 283 20.38 -2.48 4.80
N MET A 284 20.18 -3.76 5.12
CA MET A 284 18.91 -4.22 5.69
C MET A 284 18.67 -3.67 7.10
N LEU A 285 19.72 -3.55 7.91
CA LEU A 285 19.63 -2.95 9.24
C LEU A 285 19.26 -1.46 9.13
N ALA A 286 19.88 -0.74 8.20
CA ALA A 286 19.59 0.66 7.95
C ALA A 286 18.13 0.87 7.51
N GLU A 287 17.61 0.03 6.61
CA GLU A 287 16.19 0.07 6.21
C GLU A 287 15.26 -0.28 7.38
N TYR A 288 15.60 -1.27 8.19
CA TYR A 288 14.82 -1.60 9.38
C TYR A 288 14.78 -0.45 10.39
N VAL A 289 15.92 0.18 10.68
CA VAL A 289 16.00 1.36 11.55
C VAL A 289 15.21 2.53 10.96
N LEU A 290 15.30 2.77 9.66
CA LEU A 290 14.55 3.82 8.97
C LEU A 290 13.04 3.62 9.10
N ILE A 291 12.56 2.39 8.97
CA ILE A 291 11.16 2.03 9.14
C ILE A 291 10.75 2.20 10.61
N ALA A 292 11.53 1.66 11.55
CA ALA A 292 11.27 1.77 12.99
C ALA A 292 11.21 3.23 13.48
N THR A 293 12.08 4.10 12.97
CA THR A 293 12.06 5.54 13.31
C THR A 293 10.87 6.29 12.70
N ARG A 294 10.29 5.78 11.60
CA ARG A 294 9.06 6.34 11.00
C ARG A 294 7.81 5.87 11.75
N GLY A 295 7.77 4.63 12.19
CA GLY A 295 6.64 4.01 12.93
C GLY A 295 6.39 4.62 14.31
N GLY A 296 7.38 5.25 14.95
CA GLY A 296 7.21 5.96 16.22
C GLY A 296 6.38 7.26 16.13
N ARG A 297 5.76 7.55 15.00
CA ARG A 297 4.85 8.68 14.80
C ARG A 297 3.42 8.17 14.63
N THR A 298 2.82 7.75 15.69
CA THR A 298 1.47 7.14 15.84
C THR A 298 0.28 7.99 15.35
N ARG A 299 0.50 9.14 14.76
CA ARG A 299 -0.51 9.94 14.03
C ARG A 299 0.18 10.64 12.88
N MET A 300 -0.28 10.41 11.66
CA MET A 300 0.13 11.24 10.53
C MET A 300 -0.19 12.69 10.86
N ARG A 301 0.85 13.50 11.08
CA ARG A 301 0.68 14.95 11.20
C ARG A 301 0.60 15.50 9.78
N TYR A 302 -0.61 15.70 9.31
CA TYR A 302 -0.86 16.42 8.07
C TYR A 302 -1.44 17.80 8.39
N ALA A 303 -1.11 18.79 7.59
CA ALA A 303 -1.71 20.11 7.64
C ALA A 303 -2.75 20.22 6.54
N LEU A 304 -3.96 20.65 6.90
CA LEU A 304 -5.00 20.98 5.94
C LEU A 304 -4.86 22.44 5.51
N LYS A 305 -4.87 22.70 4.21
CA LYS A 305 -5.00 24.03 3.63
C LYS A 305 -6.46 24.51 3.70
N ALA A 306 -7.40 23.60 3.42
CA ALA A 306 -8.83 23.86 3.47
C ALA A 306 -9.63 22.60 3.76
N GLU A 307 -10.78 22.76 4.40
CA GLU A 307 -11.81 21.76 4.57
C GLU A 307 -13.14 22.36 4.09
N VAL A 308 -13.75 21.75 3.08
CA VAL A 308 -15.01 22.23 2.47
C VAL A 308 -15.99 21.07 2.40
N ALA A 309 -17.16 21.23 3.02
CA ALA A 309 -18.22 20.23 3.02
C ALA A 309 -19.38 20.66 2.12
N SER A 310 -20.07 19.69 1.52
CA SER A 310 -21.36 19.96 0.84
C SER A 310 -22.43 20.38 1.86
N VAL A 311 -23.43 21.11 1.41
CA VAL A 311 -24.52 21.65 2.24
C VAL A 311 -25.32 20.52 2.91
N ASP A 312 -25.42 19.35 2.28
CA ASP A 312 -26.25 18.22 2.70
C ASP A 312 -25.53 17.17 3.57
N ILE A 313 -24.26 17.42 3.90
CA ILE A 313 -23.46 16.42 4.66
C ILE A 313 -23.99 16.31 6.10
N LYS A 314 -24.62 15.17 6.43
CA LYS A 314 -25.00 14.87 7.81
C LYS A 314 -23.75 14.38 8.54
N ARG A 315 -23.04 15.27 9.23
CA ARG A 315 -21.95 14.89 10.14
C ARG A 315 -22.52 14.04 11.27
N ARG A 316 -22.39 12.71 11.22
CA ARG A 316 -22.47 11.89 12.41
C ARG A 316 -21.32 12.28 13.32
N SER A 317 -21.64 12.74 14.56
CA SER A 317 -20.61 13.22 15.48
C SER A 317 -19.59 12.11 15.74
N ARG A 318 -18.34 12.48 15.76
CA ARG A 318 -17.15 11.64 16.02
C ARG A 318 -17.20 10.86 17.37
N ASN A 319 -18.17 11.17 18.22
CA ASN A 319 -18.32 10.63 19.58
C ASN A 319 -19.03 9.27 19.67
N SER A 320 -19.53 8.71 18.55
CA SER A 320 -20.20 7.42 18.54
C SER A 320 -19.32 6.24 18.12
N VAL A 321 -18.01 6.43 17.96
CA VAL A 321 -17.06 5.40 17.45
C VAL A 321 -16.06 4.94 18.53
N ILE A 322 -16.18 5.43 19.78
CA ILE A 322 -15.26 5.12 20.90
C ILE A 322 -15.99 4.36 22.04
N ASP A 323 -17.08 3.68 21.76
CA ASP A 323 -17.68 2.73 22.69
C ASP A 323 -17.55 1.29 22.17
#